data_28b1c27c7ad570bee03e6db50f98d01a
#
_entry.id   28b1c27c7ad570bee03e6db50f98d01a
#
_cell.length_a   1.000
_cell.length_b   1.000
_cell.length_c   1.000
_cell.angle_alpha   90.00
_cell.angle_beta   90.00
_cell.angle_gamma   90.00
#
_symmetry.space_group_name_H-M   'P 1'
#
loop_
_entity.id
_entity.type
_entity.pdbx_description
1 polymer ?
#
loop_
_entity_poly.entity_id
_entity_poly.type
_entity_poly.pdbx_seq_one_letter_code
_entity_poly.pdbx_strand_id
1 'polypeptide(L)'
;SVYIKMQRTFFNIYRSKKQDEDVYADHSLFKIGRIPKVFVWTRHLQEVRIQGRQGTSLAHVGALMMEWKQRKTDKKIIKMSPQYLYNLREDKESNQMCARELMEIMQKNGCCPEKDLPHGILENTAESNESAAQNKIPGYGRILTIKALQRAINVYGPCLMVFPVYNFNIHMWKQHEGEE
;
A
#
# COMPACT_ATOMS: atom_id res chain seq x y z
N SER A 1 1.80 -6.58 29.09
CA SER A 1 0.42 -6.28 28.65
C SER A 1 0.26 -4.86 28.07
N VAL A 2 0.98 -3.85 28.61
CA VAL A 2 0.92 -2.47 28.06
C VAL A 2 1.55 -2.40 26.67
N TYR A 3 2.61 -3.15 26.42
CA TYR A 3 3.31 -3.20 25.14
C TYR A 3 2.45 -3.81 24.02
N ILE A 4 1.70 -4.86 24.33
CA ILE A 4 0.77 -5.52 23.39
C ILE A 4 -0.41 -4.59 23.03
N LYS A 5 -0.91 -3.83 24.01
CA LYS A 5 -2.01 -2.88 23.81
C LYS A 5 -1.60 -1.68 22.94
N MET A 6 -0.36 -1.18 23.07
CA MET A 6 0.17 -0.13 22.20
C MET A 6 0.38 -0.63 20.75
N GLN A 7 0.88 -1.85 20.55
CA GLN A 7 1.09 -2.41 19.22
C GLN A 7 -0.23 -2.65 18.47
N ARG A 8 -1.31 -3.11 19.13
CA ARG A 8 -2.63 -3.24 18.51
C ARG A 8 -3.17 -1.91 17.97
N THR A 9 -2.81 -0.79 18.57
CA THR A 9 -3.26 0.54 18.15
C THR A 9 -2.57 1.02 16.87
N PHE A 10 -1.38 0.49 16.52
CA PHE A 10 -0.58 0.93 15.37
C PHE A 10 -0.83 0.13 14.09
N PHE A 11 -1.45 -1.04 14.15
CA PHE A 11 -1.61 -1.96 13.03
C PHE A 11 -3.06 -2.22 12.63
N ASN A 12 -3.95 -1.27 12.86
CA ASN A 12 -5.35 -1.40 12.50
C ASN A 12 -5.56 -1.24 10.99
N ILE A 13 -5.28 -2.31 10.26
CA ILE A 13 -5.60 -2.43 8.84
C ILE A 13 -6.84 -3.31 8.72
N TYR A 14 -7.91 -2.77 8.15
CA TYR A 14 -9.09 -3.56 7.82
C TYR A 14 -8.86 -4.43 6.59
N ARG A 15 -9.39 -5.64 6.64
CA ARG A 15 -9.55 -6.45 5.45
C ARG A 15 -10.66 -5.87 4.58
N SER A 16 -10.35 -5.54 3.33
CA SER A 16 -11.36 -5.13 2.35
C SER A 16 -12.35 -6.27 2.11
N LYS A 17 -13.66 -6.00 2.27
CA LYS A 17 -14.71 -6.95 1.90
C LYS A 17 -14.76 -7.10 0.38
N LYS A 18 -15.19 -8.26 -0.10
CA LYS A 18 -15.51 -8.46 -1.51
C LYS A 18 -16.72 -7.61 -1.90
N GLN A 19 -16.69 -7.03 -3.08
CA GLN A 19 -17.80 -6.29 -3.68
C GLN A 19 -18.05 -6.84 -5.08
N ASP A 20 -19.26 -6.70 -5.60
CA ASP A 20 -19.63 -7.25 -6.91
C ASP A 20 -18.89 -6.57 -8.06
N GLU A 21 -18.53 -5.29 -7.90
CA GLU A 21 -17.76 -4.50 -8.83
C GLU A 21 -16.23 -4.73 -8.78
N ASP A 22 -15.76 -5.63 -7.93
CA ASP A 22 -14.33 -5.95 -7.86
C ASP A 22 -13.81 -6.49 -9.19
N VAL A 23 -12.80 -5.83 -9.75
CA VAL A 23 -12.05 -6.36 -10.88
C VAL A 23 -11.05 -7.39 -10.36
N TYR A 24 -11.21 -8.63 -10.81
CA TYR A 24 -10.33 -9.73 -10.43
C TYR A 24 -9.23 -9.94 -11.46
N ALA A 25 -7.99 -9.89 -11.00
CA ALA A 25 -6.84 -10.23 -11.82
C ALA A 25 -6.60 -11.75 -11.77
N ASP A 26 -7.08 -12.47 -12.77
CA ASP A 26 -6.77 -13.87 -12.98
C ASP A 26 -5.37 -14.03 -13.62
N HIS A 27 -4.73 -15.17 -13.39
CA HIS A 27 -3.45 -15.53 -13.99
C HIS A 27 -3.48 -15.56 -15.53
N SER A 28 -4.64 -15.79 -16.15
CA SER A 28 -4.83 -15.78 -17.60
C SER A 28 -4.68 -14.40 -18.22
N LEU A 29 -4.91 -13.31 -17.44
CA LEU A 29 -4.75 -11.93 -17.90
C LEU A 29 -3.26 -11.55 -18.10
N PHE A 30 -2.36 -12.30 -17.51
CA PHE A 30 -0.93 -12.01 -17.58
C PHE A 30 -0.27 -12.89 -18.65
N LYS A 31 -0.09 -12.34 -19.84
CA LYS A 31 0.62 -13.02 -20.94
C LYS A 31 2.12 -13.08 -20.67
N ILE A 32 2.55 -13.98 -19.80
CA ILE A 32 3.95 -14.27 -19.55
C ILE A 32 4.22 -15.75 -19.73
N GLY A 33 5.43 -16.06 -20.17
CA GLY A 33 5.91 -17.42 -20.29
C GLY A 33 6.21 -18.05 -18.92
N ARG A 34 7.42 -18.50 -18.70
CA ARG A 34 7.84 -19.12 -17.45
C ARG A 34 8.01 -18.06 -16.35
N ILE A 35 7.39 -18.30 -15.19
CA ILE A 35 7.62 -17.48 -13.99
C ILE A 35 9.03 -17.79 -13.46
N PRO A 36 9.90 -16.80 -13.24
CA PRO A 36 11.21 -17.03 -12.67
C PRO A 36 11.11 -17.54 -11.22
N LYS A 37 12.05 -18.38 -10.79
CA LYS A 37 12.10 -18.88 -9.41
C LYS A 37 12.30 -17.77 -8.37
N VAL A 38 13.06 -16.76 -8.73
CA VAL A 38 13.33 -15.58 -7.90
C VAL A 38 13.14 -14.34 -8.74
N PHE A 39 12.38 -13.39 -8.23
CA PHE A 39 12.14 -12.11 -8.86
C PHE A 39 11.98 -11.03 -7.81
N VAL A 40 12.75 -9.96 -7.90
CA VAL A 40 12.75 -8.87 -6.92
C VAL A 40 12.84 -7.50 -7.59
N TRP A 41 12.12 -6.54 -7.04
CA TRP A 41 12.11 -5.15 -7.48
C TRP A 41 12.87 -4.20 -6.53
N THR A 42 13.63 -4.73 -5.57
CA THR A 42 14.26 -3.95 -4.50
C THR A 42 15.12 -2.79 -4.96
N ARG A 43 15.83 -2.95 -6.08
CA ARG A 43 16.68 -1.87 -6.67
C ARG A 43 15.87 -0.64 -7.13
N HIS A 44 14.56 -0.75 -7.25
CA HIS A 44 13.66 0.35 -7.64
C HIS A 44 12.92 0.93 -6.45
N LEU A 45 13.09 0.35 -5.27
CA LEU A 45 12.52 0.87 -4.04
C LEU A 45 13.44 1.94 -3.45
N GLN A 46 12.85 2.85 -2.73
CA GLN A 46 13.56 3.87 -1.99
C GLN A 46 13.85 3.41 -0.55
N GLU A 47 14.42 4.30 0.21
CA GLU A 47 14.71 4.12 1.62
C GLU A 47 13.47 3.73 2.43
N VAL A 48 13.63 2.81 3.37
CA VAL A 48 12.58 2.42 4.31
C VAL A 48 12.27 3.58 5.24
N ARG A 49 10.99 3.94 5.33
CA ARG A 49 10.50 5.01 6.18
C ARG A 49 9.84 4.46 7.44
N ILE A 50 9.93 5.25 8.51
CA ILE A 50 9.29 4.94 9.78
C ILE A 50 8.00 5.76 9.88
N GLN A 51 6.86 5.10 10.04
CA GLN A 51 5.55 5.76 10.14
C GLN A 51 5.32 6.51 11.48
N GLY A 52 6.18 6.30 12.47
CA GLY A 52 5.99 6.86 13.79
C GLY A 52 4.81 6.25 14.54
N ARG A 53 4.04 7.09 15.24
CA ARG A 53 2.89 6.67 16.07
C ARG A 53 1.55 6.75 15.37
N GLN A 54 1.49 7.17 14.12
CA GLN A 54 0.26 7.24 13.34
C GLN A 54 -0.06 5.89 12.68
N GLY A 55 -1.32 5.57 12.50
CA GLY A 55 -1.80 4.38 11.81
C GLY A 55 -1.66 4.45 10.27
N THR A 56 -0.54 4.98 9.78
CA THR A 56 -0.30 5.32 8.37
C THR A 56 0.37 4.20 7.56
N SER A 57 0.39 2.97 8.06
CA SER A 57 1.10 1.84 7.41
C SER A 57 0.68 1.66 5.95
N LEU A 58 -0.63 1.62 5.67
CA LEU A 58 -1.12 1.47 4.29
C LEU A 58 -0.78 2.68 3.41
N ALA A 59 -0.88 3.88 3.95
CA ALA A 59 -0.51 5.10 3.23
C ALA A 59 0.97 5.11 2.85
N HIS A 60 1.86 4.61 3.72
CA HIS A 60 3.29 4.42 3.41
C HIS A 60 3.51 3.41 2.29
N VAL A 61 2.77 2.29 2.30
CA VAL A 61 2.83 1.31 1.22
C VAL A 61 2.34 1.93 -0.09
N GLY A 62 1.24 2.68 -0.08
CA GLY A 62 0.72 3.38 -1.26
C GLY A 62 1.72 4.37 -1.83
N ALA A 63 2.32 5.21 -0.98
CA ALA A 63 3.36 6.15 -1.40
C ALA A 63 4.56 5.43 -2.02
N LEU A 64 5.04 4.34 -1.39
CA LEU A 64 6.14 3.53 -1.92
C LEU A 64 5.82 2.90 -3.28
N MET A 65 4.59 2.42 -3.50
CA MET A 65 4.14 1.90 -4.80
C MET A 65 4.16 2.99 -5.88
N MET A 66 3.76 4.21 -5.55
CA MET A 66 3.81 5.35 -6.46
C MET A 66 5.25 5.75 -6.81
N GLU A 67 6.14 5.78 -5.82
CA GLU A 67 7.58 6.03 -6.00
C GLU A 67 8.22 5.00 -6.93
N TRP A 68 7.92 3.72 -6.70
CA TRP A 68 8.38 2.64 -7.55
C TRP A 68 7.92 2.81 -9.00
N LYS A 69 6.63 3.13 -9.20
CA LYS A 69 6.05 3.37 -10.52
C LYS A 69 6.77 4.49 -11.24
N GLN A 70 6.93 5.65 -10.60
CA GLN A 70 7.62 6.80 -11.19
C GLN A 70 9.07 6.50 -11.53
N ARG A 71 9.79 5.80 -10.64
CA ARG A 71 11.18 5.42 -10.89
C ARG A 71 11.30 4.47 -12.08
N LYS A 72 10.37 3.53 -12.22
CA LYS A 72 10.34 2.60 -13.35
C LYS A 72 9.99 3.29 -14.66
N THR A 73 8.99 4.17 -14.67
CA THR A 73 8.43 4.80 -15.87
C THR A 73 9.26 6.02 -16.28
N ASP A 74 9.48 6.93 -15.36
CA ASP A 74 10.05 8.26 -15.64
C ASP A 74 11.49 8.40 -15.18
N LYS A 75 12.05 7.35 -14.56
CA LYS A 75 13.39 7.33 -13.93
C LYS A 75 13.59 8.43 -12.88
N LYS A 76 12.50 9.01 -12.38
CA LYS A 76 12.53 10.04 -11.35
C LYS A 76 12.58 9.42 -9.95
N ILE A 77 13.32 10.04 -9.06
CA ILE A 77 13.40 9.69 -7.64
C ILE A 77 12.66 10.80 -6.88
N ILE A 78 11.36 10.59 -6.67
CA ILE A 78 10.50 11.54 -5.97
C ILE A 78 9.93 10.82 -4.75
N LYS A 79 10.10 11.38 -3.56
CA LYS A 79 9.42 10.90 -2.36
C LYS A 79 7.97 11.34 -2.41
N MET A 80 7.05 10.40 -2.28
CA MET A 80 5.61 10.65 -2.29
C MET A 80 5.10 10.78 -0.85
N SER A 81 4.02 11.54 -0.65
CA SER A 81 3.46 11.84 0.67
C SER A 81 2.51 10.75 1.18
N PRO A 82 2.90 9.95 2.20
CA PRO A 82 1.96 9.09 2.88
C PRO A 82 0.86 9.89 3.61
N GLN A 83 1.23 11.08 4.11
CA GLN A 83 0.29 11.94 4.83
C GLN A 83 -0.87 12.38 3.95
N TYR A 84 -0.59 12.72 2.68
CA TYR A 84 -1.63 13.09 1.72
C TYR A 84 -2.68 11.98 1.57
N LEU A 85 -2.25 10.75 1.35
CA LEU A 85 -3.14 9.59 1.21
C LEU A 85 -3.93 9.34 2.50
N TYR A 86 -3.26 9.44 3.66
CA TYR A 86 -3.89 9.22 4.95
C TYR A 86 -4.92 10.28 5.30
N ASN A 87 -4.70 11.52 4.92
CA ASN A 87 -5.65 12.61 5.13
C ASN A 87 -6.97 12.43 4.36
N LEU A 88 -6.97 11.63 3.28
CA LEU A 88 -8.15 11.38 2.45
C LEU A 88 -9.01 10.18 2.92
N ARG A 89 -8.61 9.47 3.98
CA ARG A 89 -9.41 8.36 4.51
C ARG A 89 -10.81 8.83 4.93
N GLU A 90 -11.80 7.99 4.76
CA GLU A 90 -13.20 8.31 5.07
C GLU A 90 -13.43 8.49 6.57
N ASP A 91 -12.98 7.51 7.35
CA ASP A 91 -13.13 7.54 8.81
C ASP A 91 -11.95 8.32 9.45
N LYS A 92 -12.23 9.58 9.80
CA LYS A 92 -11.25 10.46 10.45
C LYS A 92 -11.06 10.17 11.94
N GLU A 93 -12.06 9.58 12.58
CA GLU A 93 -12.05 9.28 14.02
C GLU A 93 -11.23 8.03 14.31
N SER A 94 -11.31 7.02 13.43
CA SER A 94 -10.44 5.87 13.53
C SER A 94 -9.08 6.14 12.88
N ASN A 95 -8.04 5.51 13.41
CA ASN A 95 -6.72 5.52 12.78
C ASN A 95 -6.60 4.42 11.72
N GLN A 96 -7.71 4.04 11.10
CA GLN A 96 -7.78 2.85 10.26
C GLN A 96 -8.00 3.22 8.79
N MET A 97 -7.46 2.41 7.92
CA MET A 97 -7.61 2.46 6.48
C MET A 97 -7.64 1.04 5.94
N CYS A 98 -8.40 0.78 4.88
CA CYS A 98 -8.36 -0.50 4.20
C CYS A 98 -7.67 -0.41 2.84
N ALA A 99 -7.23 -1.56 2.31
CA ALA A 99 -6.49 -1.61 1.06
C ALA A 99 -7.31 -1.08 -0.13
N ARG A 100 -8.62 -1.34 -0.17
CA ARG A 100 -9.52 -0.82 -1.22
C ARG A 100 -9.58 0.69 -1.17
N GLU A 101 -9.84 1.27 -0.02
CA GLU A 101 -9.90 2.72 0.19
C GLU A 101 -8.61 3.40 -0.29
N LEU A 102 -7.44 2.84 0.07
CA LEU A 102 -6.17 3.33 -0.43
C LEU A 102 -6.11 3.35 -1.97
N MET A 103 -6.51 2.24 -2.62
CA MET A 103 -6.49 2.14 -4.07
C MET A 103 -7.47 3.12 -4.73
N GLU A 104 -8.64 3.32 -4.14
CA GLU A 104 -9.62 4.31 -4.61
C GLU A 104 -9.09 5.73 -4.50
N ILE A 105 -8.46 6.08 -3.38
CA ILE A 105 -7.79 7.37 -3.19
C ILE A 105 -6.72 7.57 -4.27
N MET A 106 -5.85 6.58 -4.48
CA MET A 106 -4.79 6.67 -5.48
C MET A 106 -5.33 6.78 -6.91
N GLN A 107 -6.49 6.19 -7.19
CA GLN A 107 -7.15 6.28 -8.51
C GLN A 107 -7.88 7.62 -8.70
N LYS A 108 -8.64 8.06 -7.71
CA LYS A 108 -9.47 9.27 -7.79
C LYS A 108 -8.63 10.54 -7.61
N ASN A 109 -7.81 10.56 -6.59
CA ASN A 109 -7.07 11.74 -6.13
C ASN A 109 -5.60 11.72 -6.57
N GLY A 110 -4.98 10.55 -6.61
CA GLY A 110 -3.55 10.41 -6.82
C GLY A 110 -2.74 10.54 -5.53
N CYS A 111 -1.48 10.92 -5.68
CA CYS A 111 -0.57 11.16 -4.56
C CYS A 111 0.39 12.29 -4.89
N CYS A 112 0.57 13.25 -3.99
CA CYS A 112 1.52 14.36 -4.18
C CYS A 112 2.93 13.99 -3.70
N PRO A 113 3.97 14.69 -4.16
CA PRO A 113 5.29 14.64 -3.56
C PRO A 113 5.27 15.04 -2.08
N GLU A 114 6.13 14.43 -1.27
CA GLU A 114 6.23 14.72 0.17
C GLU A 114 6.63 16.18 0.46
N LYS A 115 7.36 16.82 -0.44
CA LYS A 115 7.70 18.24 -0.34
C LYS A 115 6.47 19.17 -0.38
N ASP A 116 5.38 18.73 -1.06
CA ASP A 116 4.15 19.51 -1.22
C ASP A 116 3.18 19.29 -0.04
N LEU A 117 3.29 18.16 0.64
CA LEU A 117 2.60 17.87 1.89
C LEU A 117 3.45 16.97 2.79
N PRO A 118 4.29 17.55 3.67
CA PRO A 118 5.12 16.81 4.59
C PRO A 118 4.33 16.01 5.63
N HIS A 119 5.00 15.03 6.23
CA HIS A 119 4.44 14.25 7.34
C HIS A 119 4.05 15.16 8.52
N GLY A 120 2.90 14.88 9.12
CA GLY A 120 2.35 15.65 10.25
C GLY A 120 1.42 16.81 9.87
N ILE A 121 1.31 17.17 8.59
CA ILE A 121 0.34 18.16 8.10
C ILE A 121 -1.00 17.47 7.89
N LEU A 122 -1.98 17.75 8.75
CA LEU A 122 -3.24 17.01 8.85
C LEU A 122 -4.28 17.37 7.78
N GLU A 123 -4.07 18.43 7.01
CA GLU A 123 -4.99 18.88 5.97
C GLU A 123 -4.28 19.01 4.62
N ASN A 124 -4.94 18.55 3.58
CA ASN A 124 -4.46 18.69 2.22
C ASN A 124 -4.73 20.09 1.70
N THR A 125 -3.74 20.71 1.08
CA THR A 125 -3.84 22.05 0.47
C THR A 125 -4.32 21.95 -0.97
N ALA A 126 -4.74 23.08 -1.55
CA ALA A 126 -5.09 23.16 -2.98
C ALA A 126 -3.90 22.75 -3.86
N GLU A 127 -2.69 23.21 -3.53
CA GLU A 127 -1.45 22.90 -4.25
C GLU A 127 -1.12 21.40 -4.17
N SER A 128 -1.26 20.79 -2.98
CA SER A 128 -1.04 19.35 -2.83
C SER A 128 -2.05 18.52 -3.61
N ASN A 129 -3.31 18.97 -3.69
CA ASN A 129 -4.35 18.31 -4.49
C ASN A 129 -4.07 18.42 -6.00
N GLU A 130 -3.64 19.57 -6.48
CA GLU A 130 -3.27 19.79 -7.88
C GLU A 130 -2.06 18.91 -8.26
N SER A 131 -1.04 18.91 -7.40
CA SER A 131 0.16 18.10 -7.59
C SER A 131 -0.17 16.60 -7.57
N ALA A 132 -1.05 16.14 -6.65
CA ALA A 132 -1.49 14.76 -6.57
C ALA A 132 -2.24 14.30 -7.82
N ALA A 133 -3.07 15.15 -8.41
CA ALA A 133 -3.86 14.84 -9.59
C ALA A 133 -3.00 14.43 -10.79
N GLN A 134 -1.73 14.83 -10.84
CA GLN A 134 -0.76 14.42 -11.86
C GLN A 134 -0.24 13.00 -11.67
N ASN A 135 -0.47 12.40 -10.50
CA ASN A 135 0.08 11.12 -10.10
C ASN A 135 -1.02 10.14 -9.69
N LYS A 136 -1.93 9.85 -10.62
CA LYS A 136 -3.01 8.87 -10.42
C LYS A 136 -2.61 7.49 -10.92
N ILE A 137 -3.19 6.45 -10.34
CA ILE A 137 -3.17 5.12 -10.93
C ILE A 137 -4.36 4.98 -11.88
N PRO A 138 -4.20 4.31 -13.04
CA PRO A 138 -5.29 4.15 -14.00
C PRO A 138 -6.37 3.18 -13.53
N GLY A 139 -6.01 2.26 -12.63
CA GLY A 139 -6.92 1.25 -12.11
C GLY A 139 -6.20 0.32 -11.14
N TYR A 140 -6.97 -0.54 -10.51
CA TYR A 140 -6.46 -1.58 -9.62
C TYR A 140 -7.34 -2.83 -9.74
N GLY A 141 -6.82 -3.96 -9.31
CA GLY A 141 -7.55 -5.23 -9.32
C GLY A 141 -7.23 -6.07 -8.10
N ARG A 142 -8.16 -6.96 -7.75
CA ARG A 142 -8.01 -7.90 -6.65
C ARG A 142 -7.39 -9.19 -7.13
N ILE A 143 -6.36 -9.65 -6.44
CA ILE A 143 -5.65 -10.90 -6.74
C ILE A 143 -6.08 -11.95 -5.73
N LEU A 144 -6.51 -13.12 -6.21
CA LEU A 144 -7.04 -14.19 -5.36
C LEU A 144 -6.11 -15.39 -5.21
N THR A 145 -5.17 -15.58 -6.12
CA THR A 145 -4.30 -16.76 -6.14
C THR A 145 -2.83 -16.39 -6.09
N ILE A 146 -2.03 -17.25 -5.49
CA ILE A 146 -0.56 -17.08 -5.46
C ILE A 146 0.02 -17.03 -6.88
N LYS A 147 -0.51 -17.84 -7.80
CA LYS A 147 -0.06 -17.86 -9.20
C LYS A 147 -0.33 -16.53 -9.90
N ALA A 148 -1.51 -15.93 -9.68
CA ALA A 148 -1.81 -14.60 -10.19
C ALA A 148 -0.93 -13.52 -9.53
N LEU A 149 -0.65 -13.62 -8.23
CA LEU A 149 0.25 -12.72 -7.52
C LEU A 149 1.68 -12.75 -8.08
N GLN A 150 2.23 -13.95 -8.27
CA GLN A 150 3.57 -14.12 -8.85
C GLN A 150 3.68 -13.49 -10.24
N ARG A 151 2.64 -13.67 -11.06
CA ARG A 151 2.57 -13.07 -12.40
C ARG A 151 2.43 -11.56 -12.33
N ALA A 152 1.54 -11.05 -11.48
CA ALA A 152 1.34 -9.62 -11.30
C ALA A 152 2.62 -8.91 -10.86
N ILE A 153 3.35 -9.47 -9.89
CA ILE A 153 4.64 -8.93 -9.46
C ILE A 153 5.64 -8.90 -10.63
N ASN A 154 5.68 -9.94 -11.43
CA ASN A 154 6.61 -10.02 -12.56
C ASN A 154 6.30 -8.98 -13.65
N VAL A 155 5.03 -8.77 -13.97
CA VAL A 155 4.58 -7.91 -15.08
C VAL A 155 4.42 -6.46 -14.64
N TYR A 156 3.71 -6.24 -13.53
CA TYR A 156 3.29 -4.90 -13.13
C TYR A 156 4.09 -4.31 -11.97
N GLY A 157 4.76 -5.14 -11.18
CA GLY A 157 5.59 -4.66 -10.06
C GLY A 157 5.04 -5.02 -8.68
N PRO A 158 5.38 -4.25 -7.65
CA PRO A 158 4.97 -4.54 -6.28
C PRO A 158 3.45 -4.59 -6.13
N CYS A 159 2.97 -5.55 -5.35
CA CYS A 159 1.56 -5.73 -5.02
C CYS A 159 1.35 -5.46 -3.52
N LEU A 160 0.25 -4.76 -3.20
CA LEU A 160 -0.18 -4.60 -1.82
C LEU A 160 -0.74 -5.94 -1.31
N MET A 161 -0.27 -6.35 -0.14
CA MET A 161 -0.78 -7.54 0.54
C MET A 161 -1.02 -7.23 2.03
N VAL A 162 -2.13 -7.76 2.55
CA VAL A 162 -2.46 -7.73 3.97
C VAL A 162 -2.52 -9.18 4.47
N PHE A 163 -1.84 -9.46 5.54
CA PHE A 163 -1.78 -10.79 6.14
C PHE A 163 -1.84 -10.71 7.67
N PRO A 164 -2.31 -11.77 8.34
CA PRO A 164 -2.38 -11.79 9.79
C PRO A 164 -0.97 -11.87 10.41
N VAL A 165 -0.82 -11.24 11.56
CA VAL A 165 0.37 -11.36 12.40
C VAL A 165 -0.08 -12.02 13.70
N TYR A 166 0.38 -13.24 13.94
CA TYR A 166 -0.05 -14.06 15.08
C TYR A 166 0.67 -13.69 16.38
N ASN A 167 1.92 -13.30 16.29
CA ASN A 167 2.71 -12.86 17.44
C ASN A 167 3.71 -11.77 16.99
N PHE A 168 4.32 -11.07 17.97
CA PHE A 168 5.24 -9.96 17.70
C PHE A 168 6.70 -10.34 17.99
N ASN A 169 7.07 -11.58 17.72
CA ASN A 169 8.45 -12.06 17.85
C ASN A 169 9.04 -12.40 16.48
N ILE A 170 10.25 -12.91 16.47
CA ILE A 170 10.98 -13.35 15.26
C ILE A 170 10.21 -14.40 14.44
N HIS A 171 9.26 -15.11 15.05
CA HIS A 171 8.42 -16.13 14.40
C HIS A 171 7.00 -15.64 14.10
N MET A 172 6.76 -14.32 14.03
CA MET A 172 5.43 -13.73 13.81
C MET A 172 4.69 -14.23 12.54
N TRP A 173 5.40 -14.84 11.62
CA TRP A 173 4.86 -15.44 10.39
C TRP A 173 4.34 -16.87 10.56
N LYS A 174 4.68 -17.52 11.67
CA LYS A 174 4.29 -18.89 11.96
C LYS A 174 3.12 -18.87 12.93
N GLN A 175 2.01 -19.47 12.51
CA GLN A 175 0.90 -19.73 13.41
C GLN A 175 1.33 -20.84 14.40
N HIS A 176 1.15 -20.57 15.68
CA HIS A 176 1.33 -21.56 16.72
C HIS A 176 -0.03 -22.16 17.10
N GLU A 177 -0.01 -23.35 17.69
CA GLU A 177 -1.23 -24.03 18.13
C GLU A 177 -2.00 -23.15 19.13
N GLY A 178 -3.31 -22.89 18.86
CA GLY A 178 -4.15 -22.03 19.69
C GLY A 178 -4.15 -20.53 19.36
N GLU A 179 -3.49 -20.11 18.28
CA GLU A 179 -3.55 -18.73 17.75
C GLU A 179 -4.57 -18.64 16.59
N GLU A 180 -5.52 -17.68 16.66
CA GLU A 180 -6.49 -17.37 15.63
C GLU A 180 -6.20 -16.02 14.93
#